data_690475dc238c7a8af39063d3106e148a
#
_entry.id   690475dc238c7a8af39063d3106e148a
#
_cell.length_a   1.000
_cell.length_b   1.000
_cell.length_c   1.000
_cell.angle_alpha   90.00
_cell.angle_beta   90.00
_cell.angle_gamma   90.00
#
_symmetry.space_group_name_H-M   'P 1'
#
loop_
_entity.id
_entity.type
_entity.pdbx_description
1 polymer ?
#
loop_
_entity_poly.entity_id
_entity_poly.type
_entity_poly.pdbx_seq_one_letter_code
_entity_poly.pdbx_strand_id
1 'polypeptide(L)' 'MSCILTKREKEVFILLIDGYSTKDIGYKLGISEKTIRNHISNVIQKLDVNSRVRAVLELIKLNELSF' A
#
# COMPACT_ATOMS: atom_id res chain seq x y z
N MET A 1 -8.41 -13.72 12.52
CA MET A 1 -8.27 -12.27 12.57
C MET A 1 -8.19 -11.70 11.17
N SER A 2 -9.01 -10.72 10.85
CA SER A 2 -9.00 -10.11 9.53
C SER A 2 -7.87 -9.12 9.40
N CYS A 3 -7.19 -9.14 8.24
CA CYS A 3 -6.22 -8.12 7.90
C CYS A 3 -6.94 -6.88 7.39
N ILE A 4 -6.40 -5.71 7.69
CA ILE A 4 -6.91 -4.45 7.16
C ILE A 4 -6.71 -4.40 5.65
N LEU A 5 -5.55 -4.87 5.19
CA LEU A 5 -5.19 -4.84 3.79
C LEU A 5 -5.68 -6.09 3.06
N THR A 6 -6.14 -5.90 1.83
CA THR A 6 -6.30 -7.01 0.89
C THR A 6 -4.91 -7.50 0.50
N LYS A 7 -4.83 -8.69 -0.08
CA LYS A 7 -3.56 -9.25 -0.55
C LYS A 7 -2.87 -8.31 -1.53
N ARG A 8 -3.63 -7.76 -2.48
CA ARG A 8 -3.07 -6.85 -3.50
C ARG A 8 -2.60 -5.54 -2.88
N GLU A 9 -3.36 -4.99 -1.93
CA GLU A 9 -2.95 -3.78 -1.23
C GLU A 9 -1.65 -4.00 -0.48
N LYS A 10 -1.50 -5.15 0.15
CA LYS A 10 -0.27 -5.49 0.86
C LYS A 10 0.92 -5.57 -0.09
N GLU A 11 0.75 -6.21 -1.25
CA GLU A 11 1.80 -6.27 -2.27
C GLU A 11 2.25 -4.89 -2.71
N VAL A 12 1.28 -3.99 -2.94
CA VAL A 12 1.57 -2.61 -3.34
C VAL A 12 2.39 -1.90 -2.27
N PHE A 13 1.99 -1.99 -1.01
CA PHE A 13 2.69 -1.29 0.07
C PHE A 13 4.06 -1.86 0.36
N ILE A 14 4.25 -3.17 0.22
CA ILE A 14 5.58 -3.78 0.35
C ILE A 14 6.53 -3.17 -0.69
N LEU A 15 6.07 -3.03 -1.93
CA LEU A 15 6.90 -2.44 -2.97
C LEU A 15 7.14 -0.94 -2.76
N LEU A 16 6.15 -0.21 -2.22
CA LEU A 16 6.34 1.19 -1.85
C LEU A 16 7.43 1.35 -0.81
N ILE A 17 7.41 0.52 0.23
CA ILE A 17 8.43 0.55 1.28
C ILE A 17 9.80 0.27 0.69
N ASP A 18 9.86 -0.61 -0.30
CA ASP A 18 11.10 -1.00 -0.97
C ASP A 18 11.62 0.07 -1.93
N GLY A 19 10.89 1.17 -2.10
CA GLY A 19 11.34 2.31 -2.87
C GLY A 19 10.83 2.37 -4.32
N TYR A 20 9.94 1.48 -4.71
CA TYR A 20 9.41 1.50 -6.09
C TYR A 20 8.38 2.61 -6.25
N SER A 21 8.42 3.27 -7.42
CA SER A 21 7.41 4.26 -7.78
C SER A 21 6.10 3.57 -8.13
N THR A 22 5.00 4.33 -8.16
CA THR A 22 3.70 3.78 -8.56
C THR A 22 3.72 3.21 -9.96
N LYS A 23 4.49 3.85 -10.86
CA LYS A 23 4.67 3.36 -12.23
C LYS A 23 5.37 2.00 -12.23
N ASP A 24 6.45 1.89 -11.46
CA ASP A 24 7.23 0.65 -11.38
C ASP A 24 6.43 -0.47 -10.75
N ILE A 25 5.63 -0.16 -9.74
CA ILE A 25 4.76 -1.15 -9.10
C ILE A 25 3.74 -1.69 -10.11
N GLY A 26 3.13 -0.79 -10.87
CA GLY A 26 2.20 -1.19 -11.92
C GLY A 26 2.86 -2.13 -12.91
N TYR A 27 4.09 -1.84 -13.29
CA TYR A 27 4.87 -2.68 -14.21
C TYR A 27 5.12 -4.07 -13.61
N LYS A 28 5.57 -4.10 -12.35
CA LYS A 28 5.88 -5.36 -11.67
C LYS A 28 4.66 -6.25 -11.48
N LEU A 29 3.55 -5.65 -11.14
CA LEU A 29 2.32 -6.39 -10.83
C LEU A 29 1.43 -6.60 -12.07
N GLY A 30 1.79 -6.00 -13.20
CA GLY A 30 1.02 -6.14 -14.43
C GLY A 30 -0.32 -5.42 -14.39
N ILE A 31 -0.42 -4.32 -13.66
CA ILE A 31 -1.64 -3.51 -13.56
C ILE A 31 -1.31 -2.04 -13.80
N SER A 32 -2.32 -1.25 -14.15
CA SER A 32 -2.10 0.15 -14.50
C SER A 32 -1.67 0.97 -13.29
N GLU A 33 -0.93 2.04 -13.54
CA GLU A 33 -0.53 2.97 -12.48
C GLU A 33 -1.75 3.57 -11.79
N LYS A 34 -2.81 3.85 -12.54
CA LYS A 34 -4.05 4.36 -11.96
C LYS A 34 -4.62 3.39 -10.94
N THR A 35 -4.62 2.09 -11.24
CA THR A 35 -5.10 1.07 -10.31
C THR A 35 -4.23 1.02 -9.06
N ILE A 36 -2.91 1.14 -9.22
CA ILE A 36 -1.99 1.21 -8.08
C ILE A 36 -2.34 2.40 -7.19
N ARG A 37 -2.55 3.58 -7.76
CA ARG A 37 -2.93 4.77 -7.00
C ARG A 37 -4.26 4.58 -6.28
N ASN A 38 -5.21 3.88 -6.92
CA ASN A 38 -6.49 3.57 -6.29
C ASN A 38 -6.31 2.66 -5.07
N HIS A 39 -5.45 1.65 -5.18
CA HIS A 39 -5.14 0.78 -4.03
C HIS A 39 -4.56 1.59 -2.87
N ILE A 40 -3.64 2.50 -3.18
CA ILE A 40 -3.03 3.35 -2.15
C ILE A 40 -4.08 4.25 -1.50
N SER A 41 -4.92 4.89 -2.31
CA SER A 41 -5.99 5.75 -1.80
C SER A 41 -6.97 5.00 -0.91
N ASN A 42 -7.32 3.79 -1.29
CA ASN A 42 -8.23 2.96 -0.50
C ASN A 42 -7.65 2.64 0.87
N VAL A 43 -6.36 2.35 0.93
CA VAL A 43 -5.69 2.07 2.20
C VAL A 43 -5.63 3.32 3.07
N ILE A 44 -5.31 4.46 2.48
CA ILE A 44 -5.29 5.74 3.19
C ILE A 44 -6.66 6.02 3.81
N GLN A 45 -7.74 5.78 3.08
CA GLN A 45 -9.10 5.95 3.59
C GLN A 45 -9.43 4.96 4.70
N LYS A 46 -9.04 3.69 4.53
CA LYS A 46 -9.29 2.66 5.54
C LYS A 46 -8.65 3.00 6.87
N LEU A 47 -7.45 3.57 6.83
CA LEU A 47 -6.69 3.90 8.03
C LEU A 47 -7.03 5.27 8.58
N ASP A 48 -7.84 6.04 7.86
CA ASP A 48 -8.22 7.41 8.25
C ASP A 48 -6.99 8.28 8.50
N VAL A 49 -6.02 8.20 7.59
CA VAL A 49 -4.81 9.02 7.62
C VAL A 49 -4.80 9.91 6.39
N ASN A 50 -3.86 10.86 6.31
CA ASN A 50 -3.86 11.86 5.26
C ASN A 50 -2.67 11.79 4.30
N SER A 51 -1.85 10.74 4.38
CA SER A 51 -0.73 10.59 3.47
C SER A 51 -0.24 9.15 3.42
N ARG A 52 0.56 8.83 2.39
CA ARG A 52 1.20 7.51 2.26
C ARG A 52 2.12 7.20 3.41
N VAL A 53 2.91 8.19 3.82
CA VAL A 53 3.88 8.01 4.91
C VAL A 53 3.14 7.62 6.17
N ARG A 54 2.05 8.33 6.47
CA ARG A 54 1.24 8.02 7.64
C ARG A 54 0.63 6.62 7.53
N ALA A 55 0.18 6.24 6.33
CA ALA A 55 -0.36 4.91 6.11
C ALA A 55 0.67 3.83 6.39
N VAL A 56 1.90 4.00 5.88
CA VAL A 56 2.98 3.03 6.12
C VAL A 56 3.28 2.91 7.60
N LEU A 57 3.41 4.04 8.29
CA LEU A 57 3.70 4.02 9.73
C LEU A 57 2.60 3.30 10.52
N GLU A 58 1.35 3.57 10.18
CA GLU A 58 0.22 2.95 10.86
C GLU A 58 0.19 1.43 10.61
N LEU A 59 0.48 1.00 9.39
CA LEU A 59 0.50 -0.42 9.05
C LEU A 59 1.62 -1.15 9.77
N ILE A 60 2.76 -0.51 9.96
CA ILE A 60 3.87 -1.10 10.73
C ILE A 60 3.45 -1.25 12.20
N LYS A 61 2.81 -0.23 12.76
CA LYS A 61 2.33 -0.27 14.14
C LYS A 61 1.30 -1.38 14.36
N LEU A 62 0.50 -1.68 13.33
CA LEU A 62 -0.53 -2.72 13.39
C LEU A 62 0.01 -4.10 13.02
N ASN A 63 1.30 -4.22 12.74
CA ASN A 63 1.94 -5.46 12.29
C ASN A 63 1.41 -5.98 10.95
N GLU A 64 0.82 -5.10 10.13
CA GLU A 64 0.38 -5.48 8.79
C GLU A 64 1.56 -5.54 7.81
N LEU A 65 2.59 -4.73 8.07
CA LEU A 65 3.82 -4.69 7.27
C LEU A 65 5.02 -4.80 8.19
N SER A 66 6.10 -5.38 7.67
CA SER A 66 7.38 -5.45 8.39
C SER A 66 8.53 -5.20 7.42
N PHE A 67 9.63 -4.74 7.95
CA PHE A 67 10.87 -4.57 7.20
C PHE A 67 11.76 -5.80 7.32
#